data_8755d8d2ea32826e2175d688e9840f23
#
_entry.id   8755d8d2ea32826e2175d688e9840f23
#
_cell.length_a   1.000
_cell.length_b   1.000
_cell.length_c   1.000
_cell.angle_alpha   90.00
_cell.angle_beta   90.00
_cell.angle_gamma   90.00
#
_symmetry.space_group_name_H-M   'P 1'
#
loop_
_entity.id
_entity.type
_entity.pdbx_description
1 polymer ?
#
loop_
_entity_poly.entity_id
_entity_poly.type
_entity_poly.pdbx_seq_one_letter_code
_entity_poly.pdbx_strand_id
1 'polypeptide(L)' 'MDEKIMKFLRKNNIHISNIKYLLRQANKTCIYMTDGRVVKTFITVKDLYEILIPYDYISINKGTVVSRGQI' A
#
# COMPACT_ATOMS: atom_id res chain seq x y z
N MET A 1 1.62 -15.46 5.06
CA MET A 1 1.12 -14.83 3.84
C MET A 1 -0.36 -14.54 4.01
N ASP A 2 -0.78 -13.40 3.68
CA ASP A 2 -2.16 -13.01 3.92
C ASP A 2 -2.96 -13.03 2.62
N GLU A 3 -3.69 -14.15 2.44
CA GLU A 3 -4.52 -14.33 1.25
C GLU A 3 -5.63 -13.28 1.16
N LYS A 4 -6.08 -12.81 2.32
CA LYS A 4 -7.14 -11.82 2.37
C LYS A 4 -6.67 -10.51 1.72
N ILE A 5 -5.44 -10.11 2.00
CA ILE A 5 -4.88 -8.89 1.43
C ILE A 5 -4.66 -9.07 -0.06
N MET A 6 -4.12 -10.22 -0.47
CA MET A 6 -3.89 -10.46 -1.90
C MET A 6 -5.21 -10.46 -2.66
N LYS A 7 -6.27 -11.02 -2.07
CA LYS A 7 -7.58 -11.03 -2.68
C LYS A 7 -8.12 -9.60 -2.83
N PHE A 8 -7.91 -8.77 -1.81
CA PHE A 8 -8.31 -7.38 -1.86
C PHE A 8 -7.60 -6.64 -3.00
N LEU A 9 -6.31 -6.85 -3.15
CA LEU A 9 -5.54 -6.20 -4.19
C LEU A 9 -6.05 -6.58 -5.59
N ARG A 10 -6.29 -7.87 -5.80
CA ARG A 10 -6.82 -8.36 -7.08
C ARG A 10 -8.20 -7.78 -7.37
N LYS A 11 -9.06 -7.79 -6.37
CA LYS A 11 -10.43 -7.31 -6.53
C LYS A 11 -10.48 -5.85 -6.94
N ASN A 12 -9.51 -5.07 -6.48
CA ASN A 12 -9.46 -3.64 -6.74
C ASN A 12 -8.50 -3.27 -7.88
N ASN A 13 -8.02 -4.27 -8.62
CA ASN A 13 -7.09 -4.05 -9.73
C ASN A 13 -5.85 -3.29 -9.29
N ILE A 14 -5.32 -3.64 -8.14
CA ILE A 14 -4.13 -3.01 -7.60
C ILE A 14 -2.93 -3.92 -7.87
N HIS A 15 -2.03 -3.44 -8.74
CA HIS A 15 -0.76 -4.10 -8.96
C HIS A 15 0.25 -3.46 -8.02
N ILE A 16 1.01 -4.29 -7.31
CA ILE A 16 1.96 -3.79 -6.32
C ILE A 16 2.91 -2.77 -6.94
N SER A 17 3.40 -3.03 -8.14
CA SER A 17 4.34 -2.13 -8.81
C SER A 17 3.74 -0.76 -9.12
N ASN A 18 2.41 -0.64 -9.09
CA ASN A 18 1.75 0.62 -9.37
C ASN A 18 1.35 1.39 -8.12
N ILE A 19 1.71 0.87 -6.95
CA ILE A 19 1.47 1.60 -5.70
C ILE A 19 2.56 2.64 -5.54
N LYS A 20 2.14 3.90 -5.44
CA LYS A 20 3.07 5.01 -5.29
C LYS A 20 3.47 5.17 -3.83
N TYR A 21 2.49 5.24 -2.94
CA TYR A 21 2.74 5.26 -1.51
C TYR A 21 1.47 4.94 -0.75
N LEU A 22 1.66 4.60 0.53
CA LEU A 22 0.58 4.38 1.47
C LEU A 22 0.62 5.49 2.50
N LEU A 23 -0.58 5.96 2.89
CA LEU A 23 -0.68 7.00 3.90
C LEU A 23 -1.85 6.68 4.81
N ARG A 24 -1.60 6.65 6.11
CA ARG A 24 -2.67 6.47 7.07
C ARG A 24 -3.38 7.79 7.33
N GLN A 25 -4.70 7.79 7.19
CA GLN A 25 -5.51 8.96 7.50
C GLN A 25 -6.64 8.51 8.40
N ALA A 26 -6.71 9.07 9.60
CA ALA A 26 -7.67 8.66 10.61
C ALA A 26 -7.51 7.15 10.86
N ASN A 27 -8.57 6.36 10.67
CA ASN A 27 -8.51 4.92 10.91
C ASN A 27 -8.45 4.12 9.62
N LYS A 28 -8.08 4.75 8.51
CA LYS A 28 -8.00 4.07 7.22
C LYS A 28 -6.64 4.23 6.60
N THR A 29 -6.31 3.31 5.70
CA THR A 29 -5.10 3.39 4.89
C THR A 29 -5.50 3.85 3.49
N CYS A 30 -4.82 4.87 2.99
CA CYS A 30 -5.03 5.36 1.64
C CYS A 30 -3.90 4.85 0.77
N ILE A 31 -4.24 4.12 -0.30
CA ILE A 31 -3.29 3.59 -1.25
C ILE A 31 -3.29 4.51 -2.46
N TYR A 32 -2.19 5.22 -2.65
CA TYR A 32 -2.06 6.14 -3.79
C TYR A 32 -1.36 5.42 -4.93
N MET A 33 -2.03 5.39 -6.08
CA MET A 33 -1.54 4.68 -7.25
C MET A 33 -0.84 5.61 -8.21
N THR A 34 0.05 5.06 -9.03
CA THR A 34 0.79 5.86 -10.00
C THR A 34 -0.11 6.47 -11.07
N ASP A 35 -1.29 5.89 -11.28
CA ASP A 35 -2.24 6.42 -12.27
C ASP A 35 -3.18 7.47 -11.69
N GLY A 36 -2.97 7.86 -10.43
CA GLY A 36 -3.78 8.89 -9.80
C GLY A 36 -4.93 8.37 -8.95
N ARG A 37 -5.22 7.07 -9.00
CA ARG A 37 -6.27 6.50 -8.17
C ARG A 37 -5.86 6.50 -6.71
N VAL A 38 -6.86 6.63 -5.84
CA VAL A 38 -6.67 6.51 -4.40
C VAL A 38 -7.67 5.49 -3.90
N VAL A 39 -7.17 4.41 -3.29
CA VAL A 39 -8.02 3.36 -2.76
C VAL A 39 -7.91 3.38 -1.23
N LYS A 40 -9.04 3.44 -0.55
CA LYS A 40 -9.07 3.45 0.91
C LYS A 40 -9.47 2.09 1.43
N THR A 41 -8.82 1.67 2.52
CA THR A 41 -9.08 0.36 3.09
C THR A 41 -8.85 0.40 4.60
N PHE A 42 -9.47 -0.55 5.30
CA PHE A 42 -9.20 -0.74 6.72
C PHE A 42 -8.00 -1.63 6.99
N ILE A 43 -7.42 -2.22 5.95
CA ILE A 43 -6.19 -2.98 6.10
C ILE A 43 -5.09 -2.02 6.56
N THR A 44 -4.38 -2.38 7.62
CA THR A 44 -3.41 -1.46 8.20
C THR A 44 -2.21 -1.25 7.30
N VAL A 45 -1.55 -0.11 7.47
CA VAL A 45 -0.31 0.19 6.75
C VAL A 45 0.74 -0.89 7.06
N LYS A 46 0.79 -1.33 8.33
CA LYS A 46 1.74 -2.37 8.73
C LYS A 46 1.54 -3.66 7.93
N ASP A 47 0.29 -4.11 7.83
CA ASP A 47 -0.01 -5.35 7.12
C ASP A 47 0.30 -5.24 5.63
N LEU A 48 -0.04 -4.12 5.03
CA LEU A 48 0.28 -3.89 3.62
C LEU A 48 1.79 -3.80 3.41
N TYR A 49 2.49 -3.15 4.32
CA TYR A 49 3.93 -2.99 4.21
C TYR A 49 4.65 -4.33 4.20
N GLU A 50 4.19 -5.29 5.01
CA GLU A 50 4.81 -6.61 5.05
C GLU A 50 4.80 -7.28 3.68
N ILE A 51 3.78 -7.02 2.89
CA ILE A 51 3.70 -7.56 1.54
C ILE A 51 4.58 -6.76 0.58
N LEU A 52 4.75 -5.47 0.84
CA LEU A 52 5.47 -4.58 -0.07
C LEU A 52 6.98 -4.62 0.11
N ILE A 53 7.47 -5.13 1.23
CA ILE A 53 8.91 -5.14 1.50
C ILE A 53 9.73 -5.74 0.35
N PRO A 54 9.36 -6.89 -0.23
CA PRO A 54 10.17 -7.47 -1.31
C PRO A 54 10.15 -6.63 -2.59
N TYR A 55 9.28 -5.63 -2.66
CA TYR A 55 9.11 -4.83 -3.87
C TYR A 55 9.71 -3.45 -3.75
N ASP A 56 10.68 -3.31 -2.86
CA ASP A 56 11.47 -2.09 -2.73
C ASP A 56 10.67 -0.90 -2.21
N TYR A 57 9.87 -1.14 -1.19
CA TYR A 57 9.15 -0.09 -0.46
C TYR A 57 9.79 0.10 0.90
N ILE A 58 9.76 1.33 1.39
CA ILE A 58 10.32 1.65 2.70
C ILE A 58 9.29 2.39 3.54
N SER A 59 9.33 2.12 4.83
CA SER A 59 8.49 2.80 5.81
C SER A 59 9.26 4.00 6.34
N ILE A 60 8.71 5.21 6.16
CA ILE A 60 9.36 6.42 6.66
C ILE A 60 8.82 6.81 8.03
N ASN A 61 7.62 6.33 8.37
CA ASN A 61 7.10 6.44 9.74
C ASN A 61 5.95 5.45 9.86
N LYS A 62 5.28 5.43 11.02
CA LYS A 62 4.24 4.43 11.30
C LYS A 62 3.09 4.44 10.31
N GLY A 63 2.83 5.57 9.70
CA GLY A 63 1.67 5.70 8.83
C GLY A 63 2.00 5.96 7.38
N THR A 64 3.28 5.87 6.99
CA THR A 64 3.67 6.23 5.62
C THR A 64 4.69 5.25 5.07
N VAL A 65 4.36 4.68 3.92
CA VAL A 65 5.25 3.77 3.18
C VAL A 65 5.35 4.29 1.77
N VAL A 66 6.57 4.40 1.25
CA VAL A 66 6.79 4.94 -0.09
C VAL A 66 7.60 3.95 -0.91
N SER A 67 7.39 3.99 -2.23
CA SER A 67 8.22 3.25 -3.15
C SER A 67 9.58 3.95 -3.23
N ARG A 68 10.66 3.19 -3.10
CA ARG A 68 11.99 3.76 -3.16
C ARG A 68 12.21 4.47 -4.48
N GLY A 69 11.62 3.96 -5.54
CA GLY A 69 11.77 4.59 -6.85
C GLY A 69 11.08 5.93 -6.99
N GLN A 70 10.25 6.32 -6.01
CA GLN A 70 9.53 7.60 -6.03
C GLN A 70 10.23 8.67 -5.20
N ILE A 71 11.32 8.33 -4.55
CA ILE A 71 12.06 9.29 -3.72
C ILE A 71 13.02 10.11 -4.55
#